data_97eb9e9a4adfd2189c456aa4d007990f
#
_entry.id   97eb9e9a4adfd2189c456aa4d007990f
#
_cell.length_a   1.000
_cell.length_b   1.000
_cell.length_c   1.000
_cell.angle_alpha   90.00
_cell.angle_beta   90.00
_cell.angle_gamma   90.00
#
_symmetry.space_group_name_H-M   'P 1'
#
loop_
_entity.id
_entity.type
_entity.pdbx_description
1 polymer ?
#
loop_
_entity_poly.entity_id
_entity_poly.type
_entity_poly.pdbx_seq_one_letter_code
_entity_poly.pdbx_strand_id
1 'polypeptide(L)'
;MKSRCKISMTKRIFTTLWVLCLTCKLGFGQDMVLSGTVKDVQGSPMPGVAVLIKGTTLGVVTQNDGTYSLSMGQADKDAVLVFSFLGFKTQELKWNGKTVIDVTL
;
A
#
# COMPACT_ATOMS: atom_id res chain seq x y z
N MET A 1 -11.73 51.82 -20.45
CA MET A 1 -12.54 50.68 -20.95
C MET A 1 -11.69 49.51 -21.45
N LYS A 2 -10.65 49.78 -22.18
CA LYS A 2 -9.78 48.69 -22.71
C LYS A 2 -9.06 47.93 -21.61
N SER A 3 -8.71 48.59 -20.50
CA SER A 3 -8.04 47.93 -19.38
C SER A 3 -8.94 46.93 -18.66
N ARG A 4 -10.25 47.10 -18.68
CA ARG A 4 -11.18 46.16 -18.06
C ARG A 4 -11.18 44.82 -18.75
N CYS A 5 -11.10 44.80 -20.07
CA CYS A 5 -11.06 43.55 -20.82
C CYS A 5 -9.80 42.78 -20.54
N LYS A 6 -8.68 43.45 -20.38
CA LYS A 6 -7.39 42.82 -20.05
C LYS A 6 -7.42 42.18 -18.67
N ILE A 7 -8.00 42.85 -17.69
CA ILE A 7 -8.14 42.33 -16.33
C ILE A 7 -9.00 41.07 -16.33
N SER A 8 -10.07 41.07 -17.11
CA SER A 8 -10.98 39.96 -17.25
C SER A 8 -10.30 38.73 -17.83
N MET A 9 -9.43 38.92 -18.83
CA MET A 9 -8.67 37.82 -19.39
C MET A 9 -7.67 37.23 -18.40
N THR A 10 -6.99 38.07 -17.64
CA THR A 10 -6.04 37.64 -16.63
C THR A 10 -6.72 36.79 -15.57
N LYS A 11 -7.92 37.16 -15.15
CA LYS A 11 -8.69 36.38 -14.20
C LYS A 11 -9.08 35.01 -14.72
N ARG A 12 -9.42 34.92 -16.00
CA ARG A 12 -9.77 33.64 -16.63
C ARG A 12 -8.57 32.70 -16.67
N ILE A 13 -7.41 33.22 -16.98
CA ILE A 13 -6.17 32.46 -17.00
C ILE A 13 -5.83 31.94 -15.60
N PHE A 14 -6.01 32.77 -14.58
CA PHE A 14 -5.80 32.37 -13.19
C PHE A 14 -6.76 31.27 -12.77
N THR A 15 -8.00 31.37 -13.13
CA THR A 15 -9.00 30.36 -12.80
C THR A 15 -8.66 29.02 -13.43
N THR A 16 -8.23 29.03 -14.67
CA THR A 16 -7.85 27.83 -15.38
C THR A 16 -6.64 27.16 -14.76
N LEU A 17 -5.64 27.93 -14.36
CA LEU A 17 -4.46 27.41 -13.66
C LEU A 17 -4.82 26.78 -12.32
N TRP A 18 -5.76 27.35 -11.60
CA TRP A 18 -6.22 26.80 -10.33
C TRP A 18 -6.89 25.45 -10.48
N VAL A 19 -7.70 25.31 -11.50
CA VAL A 19 -8.38 24.04 -11.78
C VAL A 19 -7.38 22.95 -12.15
N LEU A 20 -6.34 23.28 -12.88
CA LEU A 20 -5.29 22.33 -13.21
C LEU A 20 -4.51 21.87 -11.99
N CYS A 21 -4.21 22.77 -11.05
CA CYS A 21 -3.54 22.40 -9.81
C CYS A 21 -4.37 21.49 -8.93
N LEU A 22 -5.68 21.66 -8.92
CA LEU A 22 -6.57 20.80 -8.14
C LEU A 22 -6.64 19.37 -8.69
N THR A 23 -6.63 19.21 -10.01
CA THR A 23 -6.64 17.89 -10.62
C THR A 23 -5.35 17.12 -10.39
N CYS A 24 -4.22 17.80 -10.29
CA CYS A 24 -2.96 17.13 -9.97
C CYS A 24 -2.92 16.53 -8.56
N LYS A 25 -3.63 17.10 -7.61
CA LYS A 25 -3.66 16.59 -6.24
C LYS A 25 -4.48 15.32 -6.09
N LEU A 26 -5.42 15.08 -6.96
CA LEU A 26 -6.32 13.93 -6.89
C LEU A 26 -5.66 12.63 -7.39
N GLY A 27 -4.50 12.69 -8.03
CA GLY A 27 -3.82 11.54 -8.54
C GLY A 27 -2.86 10.83 -7.59
N PHE A 28 -2.74 11.30 -6.35
CA PHE A 28 -1.71 10.81 -5.42
C PHE A 28 -2.23 9.97 -4.27
N GLY A 29 -3.44 9.49 -4.33
CA GLY A 29 -3.92 8.56 -3.34
C GLY A 29 -3.45 7.14 -3.63
N GLN A 30 -2.15 6.89 -3.62
CA GLN A 30 -1.63 5.55 -3.87
C GLN A 30 -1.41 4.81 -2.57
N ASP A 31 -2.10 3.69 -2.43
CA ASP A 31 -1.85 2.77 -1.34
C ASP A 31 -0.60 1.95 -1.67
N MET A 32 0.24 1.76 -0.68
CA MET A 32 1.39 0.87 -0.81
C MET A 32 0.91 -0.58 -0.72
N VAL A 33 1.38 -1.40 -1.64
CA VAL A 33 1.06 -2.83 -1.65
C VAL A 33 2.31 -3.61 -1.30
N LEU A 34 2.19 -4.45 -0.28
CA LEU A 34 3.22 -5.41 0.09
C LEU A 34 2.90 -6.75 -0.55
N SER A 35 3.88 -7.34 -1.19
CA SER A 35 3.75 -8.67 -1.77
C SER A 35 4.90 -9.55 -1.34
N GLY A 36 4.77 -10.85 -1.55
CA GLY A 36 5.83 -11.79 -1.22
C GLY A 36 5.37 -13.23 -1.27
N THR A 37 6.22 -14.11 -0.81
CA THR A 37 5.97 -15.54 -0.80
C THR A 37 6.28 -16.11 0.58
N VAL A 38 5.43 -17.00 1.06
CA VAL A 38 5.67 -17.75 2.29
C VAL A 38 6.02 -19.18 1.93
N LYS A 39 7.14 -19.65 2.46
CA LYS A 39 7.63 -21.01 2.24
C LYS A 39 7.92 -21.68 3.57
N ASP A 40 7.97 -23.02 3.55
CA ASP A 40 8.45 -23.78 4.69
C ASP A 40 9.97 -23.91 4.67
N VAL A 41 10.54 -24.57 5.69
CA VAL A 41 11.99 -24.74 5.79
C VAL A 41 12.58 -25.58 4.65
N GLN A 42 11.74 -26.32 3.94
CA GLN A 42 12.17 -27.12 2.79
C GLN A 42 12.05 -26.34 1.46
N GLY A 43 11.59 -25.10 1.52
CA GLY A 43 11.43 -24.27 0.34
C GLY A 43 10.10 -24.47 -0.40
N SER A 44 9.18 -25.25 0.16
CA SER A 44 7.87 -25.47 -0.45
C SER A 44 6.94 -24.30 -0.15
N PRO A 45 6.15 -23.83 -1.12
CA PRO A 45 5.20 -22.75 -0.87
C PRO A 45 4.13 -23.18 0.11
N MET A 46 3.72 -22.24 0.98
CA MET A 46 2.71 -22.50 2.00
C MET A 46 1.44 -21.73 1.70
N PRO A 47 0.40 -22.37 1.16
CA PRO A 47 -0.91 -21.74 1.00
C PRO A 47 -1.65 -21.69 2.34
N GLY A 48 -2.56 -20.72 2.47
CA GLY A 48 -3.41 -20.63 3.65
C GLY A 48 -2.77 -19.96 4.87
N VAL A 49 -1.59 -19.37 4.72
CA VAL A 49 -0.93 -18.64 5.80
C VAL A 49 -1.60 -17.28 5.98
N ALA A 50 -1.98 -16.95 7.20
CA ALA A 50 -2.56 -15.66 7.50
C ALA A 50 -1.46 -14.60 7.63
N VAL A 51 -1.58 -13.51 6.88
CA VAL A 51 -0.69 -12.36 6.93
C VAL A 51 -1.49 -11.18 7.42
N LEU A 52 -1.16 -10.69 8.60
CA LEU A 52 -1.94 -9.64 9.28
C LEU A 52 -1.03 -8.49 9.66
N ILE A 53 -1.62 -7.30 9.75
CA ILE A 53 -0.95 -6.16 10.35
C ILE A 53 -1.35 -6.12 11.83
N LYS A 54 -0.37 -6.23 12.70
CA LYS A 54 -0.59 -6.28 14.16
C LYS A 54 -1.35 -5.03 14.62
N GLY A 55 -2.35 -5.25 15.44
CA GLY A 55 -3.17 -4.16 15.99
C GLY A 55 -4.28 -3.70 15.06
N THR A 56 -4.45 -4.33 13.90
CA THR A 56 -5.52 -4.02 12.96
C THR A 56 -6.26 -5.28 12.56
N THR A 57 -7.38 -5.09 11.83
CA THR A 57 -8.11 -6.21 11.23
C THR A 57 -7.72 -6.46 9.78
N LEU A 58 -6.74 -5.70 9.28
CA LEU A 58 -6.29 -5.83 7.90
C LEU A 58 -5.39 -7.05 7.74
N GLY A 59 -5.72 -7.90 6.80
CA GLY A 59 -4.93 -9.08 6.52
C GLY A 59 -5.37 -9.79 5.27
N VAL A 60 -4.54 -10.73 4.84
CA VAL A 60 -4.80 -11.59 3.69
C VAL A 60 -4.32 -13.00 4.01
N VAL A 61 -4.65 -13.92 3.12
CA VAL A 61 -4.23 -15.32 3.22
C VAL A 61 -3.43 -15.64 1.96
N THR A 62 -2.33 -16.39 2.11
CA THR A 62 -1.53 -16.78 0.96
C THR A 62 -2.31 -17.68 0.00
N GLN A 63 -1.99 -17.53 -1.28
CA GLN A 63 -2.61 -18.32 -2.35
C GLN A 63 -1.98 -19.71 -2.47
N ASN A 64 -2.45 -20.49 -3.42
CA ASN A 64 -1.99 -21.87 -3.59
C ASN A 64 -0.49 -21.97 -3.89
N ASP A 65 0.10 -20.94 -4.47
CA ASP A 65 1.53 -20.87 -4.74
C ASP A 65 2.33 -20.24 -3.60
N GLY A 66 1.70 -19.97 -2.46
CA GLY A 66 2.33 -19.36 -1.31
C GLY A 66 2.51 -17.85 -1.40
N THR A 67 2.05 -17.22 -2.47
CA THR A 67 2.18 -15.78 -2.63
C THR A 67 1.07 -15.03 -1.91
N TYR A 68 1.34 -13.81 -1.52
CA TYR A 68 0.36 -12.92 -0.91
C TYR A 68 0.53 -11.50 -1.42
N SER A 69 -0.54 -10.74 -1.35
CA SER A 69 -0.53 -9.32 -1.67
C SER A 69 -1.42 -8.61 -0.65
N LEU A 70 -0.83 -7.71 0.11
CA LEU A 70 -1.50 -6.99 1.19
C LEU A 70 -1.40 -5.49 0.95
N SER A 71 -2.55 -4.82 0.91
CA SER A 71 -2.58 -3.36 0.84
C SER A 71 -2.23 -2.79 2.21
N MET A 72 -1.13 -2.06 2.28
CA MET A 72 -0.67 -1.43 3.52
C MET A 72 -1.38 -0.11 3.80
N GLY A 73 -1.97 0.49 2.76
CA GLY A 73 -2.65 1.77 2.91
C GLY A 73 -1.74 2.83 3.49
N GLN A 74 -2.17 3.42 4.59
CA GLN A 74 -1.40 4.44 5.30
C GLN A 74 -0.68 3.89 6.53
N ALA A 75 -0.36 2.61 6.53
CA ALA A 75 0.35 2.01 7.66
C ALA A 75 1.73 2.64 7.84
N ASP A 76 2.13 2.79 9.10
CA ASP A 76 3.45 3.30 9.44
C ASP A 76 4.55 2.31 9.09
N LYS A 77 5.75 2.81 8.86
CA LYS A 77 6.92 1.96 8.63
C LYS A 77 7.21 1.04 9.81
N ASP A 78 6.77 1.42 11.00
CA ASP A 78 6.92 0.59 12.20
C ASP A 78 5.83 -0.47 12.32
N ALA A 79 4.93 -0.58 11.35
CA ALA A 79 3.91 -1.61 11.35
C ALA A 79 4.56 -2.99 11.41
N VAL A 80 3.98 -3.86 12.24
CA VAL A 80 4.45 -5.22 12.43
C VAL A 80 3.52 -6.16 11.67
N LEU A 81 4.11 -6.99 10.83
CA LEU A 81 3.40 -8.02 10.10
C LEU A 81 3.43 -9.32 10.89
N VAL A 82 2.29 -9.96 10.98
CA VAL A 82 2.14 -11.22 11.71
C VAL A 82 1.83 -12.32 10.69
N PHE A 83 2.68 -13.32 10.65
CA PHE A 83 2.49 -14.50 9.80
C PHE A 83 2.16 -15.69 10.70
N SER A 84 0.98 -16.27 10.50
CA SER A 84 0.55 -17.41 11.31
C SER A 84 -0.05 -18.50 10.45
N PHE A 85 0.23 -19.73 10.83
CA PHE A 85 -0.33 -20.92 10.21
C PHE A 85 -0.50 -22.00 11.26
N LEU A 86 -1.54 -22.82 11.11
CA LEU A 86 -1.85 -23.88 12.05
C LEU A 86 -0.71 -24.89 12.13
N GLY A 87 -0.19 -25.12 13.33
CA GLY A 87 0.94 -26.04 13.56
C GLY A 87 2.31 -25.38 13.44
N PHE A 88 2.39 -24.09 13.13
CA PHE A 88 3.64 -23.34 13.02
C PHE A 88 3.66 -22.21 14.03
N LYS A 89 4.87 -21.80 14.43
CA LYS A 89 5.02 -20.65 15.28
C LYS A 89 4.66 -19.39 14.54
N THR A 90 3.92 -18.52 15.19
CA THR A 90 3.62 -17.18 14.66
C THR A 90 4.91 -16.37 14.58
N GLN A 91 5.15 -15.76 13.44
CA GLN A 91 6.30 -14.88 13.23
C GLN A 91 5.84 -13.44 13.08
N GLU A 92 6.58 -12.53 13.68
CA GLU A 92 6.35 -11.10 13.57
C GLU A 92 7.56 -10.44 12.92
N LEU A 93 7.30 -9.61 11.90
CA LEU A 93 8.33 -8.89 11.18
C LEU A 93 7.93 -7.43 11.04
N LYS A 94 8.89 -6.54 11.19
CA LYS A 94 8.66 -5.13 10.90
C LYS A 94 8.60 -4.91 9.39
N TRP A 95 7.64 -4.11 8.96
CA TRP A 95 7.45 -3.81 7.56
C TRP A 95 8.60 -2.97 6.98
N ASN A 96 9.04 -1.93 7.68
CA ASN A 96 10.11 -1.01 7.26
C ASN A 96 9.88 -0.37 5.88
N GLY A 97 8.63 -0.30 5.43
CA GLY A 97 8.30 0.28 4.13
C GLY A 97 8.66 -0.58 2.93
N LYS A 98 8.97 -1.85 3.13
CA LYS A 98 9.32 -2.77 2.03
C LYS A 98 8.12 -3.10 1.18
N THR A 99 8.34 -3.29 -0.12
CA THR A 99 7.28 -3.70 -1.05
C THR A 99 7.24 -5.21 -1.27
N VAL A 100 8.32 -5.91 -0.96
CA VAL A 100 8.42 -7.35 -1.09
C VAL A 100 9.05 -7.93 0.17
N ILE A 101 8.36 -8.87 0.80
CA ILE A 101 8.88 -9.61 1.96
C ILE A 101 8.60 -11.09 1.74
N ASP A 102 9.65 -11.87 1.61
CA ASP A 102 9.56 -13.32 1.55
C ASP A 102 9.84 -13.90 2.94
N VAL A 103 9.03 -14.85 3.35
CA VAL A 103 9.08 -15.41 4.70
C VAL A 103 9.22 -16.92 4.63
N THR A 104 10.03 -17.46 5.53
CA THR A 104 10.15 -18.92 5.74
C THR A 104 9.65 -19.25 7.14
N LEU A 105 8.64 -20.08 7.20
CA LEU A 105 8.06 -20.56 8.48
C LEU A 105 8.67 -21.85 8.97
#